data_1dbde1ad20cf1ed97768850b6a736927
#
_entry.id   1dbde1ad20cf1ed97768850b6a736927
#
_cell.length_a   1.000
_cell.length_b   1.000
_cell.length_c   1.000
_cell.angle_alpha   90.00
_cell.angle_beta   90.00
_cell.angle_gamma   90.00
#
_symmetry.space_group_name_H-M   'P 1'
#
loop_
_entity.id
_entity.type
_entity.pdbx_description
1 polymer ?
#
loop_
_entity_poly.entity_id
_entity_poly.type
_entity_poly.pdbx_seq_one_letter_code
_entity_poly.pdbx_strand_id
1 'polypeptide(L)'
;EMAVLTDVSLEEYNACEAGLHDLSFAFIYRCALALHVDVTDIIQGSSPKLRSYTVTRQGQGQKIEKAHGMTYYSLAPSFKDKVSEPLYVHCEYDPDAERRDIALTTHKGQECDIVVSGHLKVQVGEHSEILGPGDSIYYDSATPHGMIAVDGEDCIFYALVLDPAADA
;
A
#
# COMPACT_ATOMS: atom_id res chain seq x y z
N GLU A 1 1.91 1.48 -35.10
CA GLU A 1 2.61 2.58 -34.40
C GLU A 1 3.68 2.02 -33.46
N MET A 2 3.32 1.18 -32.49
CA MET A 2 4.28 0.58 -31.54
C MET A 2 5.37 -0.26 -32.19
N ALA A 3 5.06 -1.07 -33.22
CA ALA A 3 6.06 -1.84 -33.95
C ALA A 3 7.20 -0.96 -34.51
N VAL A 4 6.86 0.23 -35.03
CA VAL A 4 7.85 1.20 -35.54
C VAL A 4 8.68 1.79 -34.39
N LEU A 5 8.03 2.14 -33.27
CA LEU A 5 8.70 2.73 -32.10
C LEU A 5 9.63 1.73 -31.39
N THR A 6 9.32 0.45 -31.50
CA THR A 6 10.11 -0.64 -30.87
C THR A 6 11.09 -1.31 -31.84
N ASP A 7 11.18 -0.79 -33.09
CA ASP A 7 12.10 -1.25 -34.14
C ASP A 7 11.99 -2.77 -34.40
N VAL A 8 10.75 -3.22 -34.62
CA VAL A 8 10.41 -4.59 -35.03
C VAL A 8 9.34 -4.58 -36.11
N SER A 9 9.19 -5.69 -36.85
CA SER A 9 8.10 -5.82 -37.82
C SER A 9 6.73 -5.87 -37.12
N LEU A 10 5.66 -5.50 -37.84
CA LEU A 10 4.30 -5.60 -37.28
C LEU A 10 3.92 -7.04 -36.94
N GLU A 11 4.40 -8.02 -37.71
CA GLU A 11 4.17 -9.43 -37.45
C GLU A 11 4.83 -9.88 -36.15
N GLU A 12 6.10 -9.51 -35.96
CA GLU A 12 6.87 -9.79 -34.74
C GLU A 12 6.24 -9.09 -33.51
N TYR A 13 5.87 -7.81 -33.65
CA TYR A 13 5.18 -7.10 -32.57
C TYR A 13 3.89 -7.80 -32.16
N ASN A 14 3.05 -8.19 -33.13
CA ASN A 14 1.79 -8.89 -32.82
C ASN A 14 2.02 -10.27 -32.19
N ALA A 15 3.09 -10.97 -32.59
CA ALA A 15 3.46 -12.25 -31.97
C ALA A 15 3.91 -12.09 -30.52
N CYS A 16 4.66 -11.02 -30.22
CA CYS A 16 5.03 -10.65 -28.85
C CYS A 16 3.79 -10.31 -27.98
N GLU A 17 2.89 -9.50 -28.50
CA GLU A 17 1.63 -9.14 -27.81
C GLU A 17 0.75 -10.37 -27.55
N ALA A 18 0.75 -11.33 -28.45
CA ALA A 18 0.00 -12.58 -28.32
C ALA A 18 0.68 -13.61 -27.40
N GLY A 19 1.89 -13.32 -26.88
CA GLY A 19 2.67 -14.25 -26.06
C GLY A 19 3.21 -15.46 -26.83
N LEU A 20 3.33 -15.35 -28.15
CA LEU A 20 3.84 -16.39 -29.05
C LEU A 20 5.38 -16.34 -29.22
N HIS A 21 5.99 -15.26 -28.78
CA HIS A 21 7.43 -15.06 -28.78
C HIS A 21 7.93 -14.64 -27.40
N ASP A 22 9.13 -15.10 -27.03
CA ASP A 22 9.82 -14.65 -25.83
C ASP A 22 10.20 -13.17 -25.94
N LEU A 23 9.89 -12.38 -24.91
CA LEU A 23 10.19 -10.97 -24.88
C LEU A 23 11.66 -10.75 -24.48
N SER A 24 12.48 -10.25 -25.40
CA SER A 24 13.83 -9.83 -25.07
C SER A 24 13.82 -8.58 -24.17
N PHE A 25 14.80 -8.44 -23.29
CA PHE A 25 14.95 -7.21 -22.48
C PHE A 25 15.04 -5.96 -23.34
N ALA A 26 15.72 -6.01 -24.48
CA ALA A 26 15.84 -4.89 -25.40
C ALA A 26 14.48 -4.47 -25.98
N PHE A 27 13.59 -5.43 -26.30
CA PHE A 27 12.24 -5.14 -26.76
C PHE A 27 11.40 -4.49 -25.66
N ILE A 28 11.41 -5.07 -24.45
CA ILE A 28 10.71 -4.52 -23.28
C ILE A 28 11.19 -3.09 -22.96
N TYR A 29 12.50 -2.86 -23.02
CA TYR A 29 13.08 -1.53 -22.78
C TYR A 29 12.62 -0.50 -23.83
N ARG A 30 12.56 -0.87 -25.11
CA ARG A 30 12.03 0.00 -26.17
C ARG A 30 10.54 0.28 -26.00
N CYS A 31 9.76 -0.72 -25.55
CA CYS A 31 8.36 -0.51 -25.18
C CYS A 31 8.23 0.50 -24.05
N ALA A 32 9.04 0.38 -23.02
CA ALA A 32 9.03 1.30 -21.87
C ALA A 32 9.33 2.74 -22.30
N LEU A 33 10.33 2.94 -23.15
CA LEU A 33 10.66 4.26 -23.72
C LEU A 33 9.51 4.83 -24.55
N ALA A 34 8.93 4.01 -25.44
CA ALA A 34 7.84 4.43 -26.33
C ALA A 34 6.56 4.80 -25.55
N LEU A 35 6.31 4.13 -24.43
CA LEU A 35 5.15 4.35 -23.56
C LEU A 35 5.41 5.37 -22.44
N HIS A 36 6.66 5.87 -22.32
CA HIS A 36 7.09 6.77 -21.24
C HIS A 36 6.82 6.20 -19.83
N VAL A 37 7.07 4.91 -19.64
CA VAL A 37 6.96 4.21 -18.37
C VAL A 37 8.30 3.61 -17.95
N ASP A 38 8.43 3.21 -16.71
CA ASP A 38 9.62 2.49 -16.25
C ASP A 38 9.61 1.04 -16.78
N VAL A 39 10.79 0.51 -17.15
CA VAL A 39 10.92 -0.87 -17.62
C VAL A 39 10.43 -1.87 -16.57
N THR A 40 10.60 -1.55 -15.30
CA THR A 40 10.12 -2.37 -14.17
C THR A 40 8.59 -2.42 -14.11
N ASP A 41 7.88 -1.35 -14.52
CA ASP A 41 6.42 -1.33 -14.56
C ASP A 41 5.87 -2.34 -15.59
N ILE A 42 6.56 -2.49 -16.73
CA ILE A 42 6.19 -3.51 -17.73
C ILE A 42 6.51 -4.92 -17.25
N ILE A 43 7.70 -5.13 -16.67
CA ILE A 43 8.15 -6.46 -16.21
C ILE A 43 7.29 -6.98 -15.04
N GLN A 44 6.92 -6.10 -14.12
CA GLN A 44 6.13 -6.44 -12.94
C GLN A 44 4.63 -6.40 -13.20
N GLY A 45 4.19 -5.90 -14.36
CA GLY A 45 2.78 -5.72 -14.69
C GLY A 45 2.10 -4.67 -13.81
N SER A 46 2.86 -3.76 -13.20
CA SER A 46 2.32 -2.66 -12.42
C SER A 46 1.69 -1.62 -13.35
N SER A 47 0.51 -1.14 -13.01
CA SER A 47 -0.16 -0.09 -13.78
C SER A 47 0.69 1.19 -13.83
N PRO A 48 0.60 1.98 -14.92
CA PRO A 48 1.28 3.27 -15.01
C PRO A 48 0.98 4.11 -13.77
N LYS A 49 2.02 4.61 -13.12
CA LYS A 49 1.86 5.45 -11.92
C LYS A 49 1.21 6.77 -12.29
N LEU A 50 0.03 7.00 -11.77
CA LEU A 50 -0.70 8.25 -11.91
C LEU A 50 -0.06 9.32 -11.01
N ARG A 51 0.06 10.56 -11.51
CA ARG A 51 0.64 11.68 -10.74
C ARG A 51 -0.40 12.67 -10.23
N SER A 52 -1.60 12.68 -10.82
CA SER A 52 -2.61 13.68 -10.48
C SER A 52 -3.66 13.15 -9.53
N TYR A 53 -4.15 11.94 -9.77
CA TYR A 53 -5.13 11.27 -8.89
C TYR A 53 -5.14 9.77 -9.13
N THR A 54 -5.64 9.04 -8.14
CA THR A 54 -6.00 7.63 -8.28
C THR A 54 -7.32 7.38 -7.56
N VAL A 55 -8.07 6.37 -8.01
CA VAL A 55 -9.31 5.94 -7.35
C VAL A 55 -9.21 4.46 -7.09
N THR A 56 -9.25 4.09 -5.81
CA THR A 56 -9.38 2.70 -5.39
C THR A 56 -10.80 2.50 -4.89
N ARG A 57 -11.56 1.61 -5.52
CA ARG A 57 -12.92 1.30 -5.13
C ARG A 57 -12.94 0.38 -3.90
N GLN A 58 -14.04 0.38 -3.15
CA GLN A 58 -14.21 -0.50 -1.99
C GLN A 58 -13.86 -1.96 -2.35
N GLY A 59 -13.02 -2.59 -1.51
CA GLY A 59 -12.56 -3.97 -1.71
C GLY A 59 -11.50 -4.17 -2.81
N GLN A 60 -11.03 -3.10 -3.48
CA GLN A 60 -10.03 -3.18 -4.54
C GLN A 60 -8.65 -2.68 -4.10
N GLY A 61 -8.44 -2.45 -2.81
CA GLY A 61 -7.11 -2.15 -2.25
C GLY A 61 -6.13 -3.29 -2.55
N GLN A 62 -4.90 -2.94 -2.90
CA GLN A 62 -3.86 -3.95 -3.11
C GLN A 62 -3.38 -4.47 -1.76
N LYS A 63 -3.57 -5.77 -1.51
CA LYS A 63 -3.04 -6.41 -0.31
C LYS A 63 -1.53 -6.32 -0.29
N ILE A 64 -0.97 -5.80 0.82
CA ILE A 64 0.47 -5.65 1.02
C ILE A 64 0.98 -6.75 1.93
N GLU A 65 0.44 -6.85 3.13
CA GLU A 65 0.96 -7.72 4.17
C GLU A 65 -0.16 -8.19 5.12
N LYS A 66 0.10 -9.30 5.80
CA LYS A 66 -0.62 -9.73 7.00
C LYS A 66 0.41 -9.95 8.12
N ALA A 67 0.40 -9.10 9.15
CA ALA A 67 1.29 -9.20 10.30
C ALA A 67 0.54 -8.87 11.60
N HIS A 68 0.88 -9.55 12.68
CA HIS A 68 0.33 -9.29 14.03
C HIS A 68 -1.21 -9.22 14.10
N GLY A 69 -1.91 -10.08 13.36
CA GLY A 69 -3.38 -10.06 13.28
C GLY A 69 -3.97 -8.96 12.39
N MET A 70 -3.13 -8.16 11.72
CA MET A 70 -3.58 -7.09 10.82
C MET A 70 -3.32 -7.45 9.36
N THR A 71 -4.29 -7.13 8.51
CA THR A 71 -4.16 -7.21 7.05
C THR A 71 -4.22 -5.80 6.46
N TYR A 72 -3.18 -5.43 5.74
CA TYR A 72 -3.02 -4.10 5.15
C TYR A 72 -3.33 -4.12 3.65
N TYR A 73 -4.04 -3.08 3.19
CA TYR A 73 -4.35 -2.88 1.77
C TYR A 73 -3.97 -1.45 1.36
N SER A 74 -3.05 -1.30 0.40
CA SER A 74 -2.75 0.01 -0.18
C SER A 74 -3.93 0.55 -0.95
N LEU A 75 -4.28 1.81 -0.70
CA LEU A 75 -5.35 2.51 -1.40
C LEU A 75 -4.85 3.36 -2.58
N ALA A 76 -3.54 3.50 -2.72
CA ALA A 76 -2.93 4.23 -3.82
C ALA A 76 -1.69 3.52 -4.41
N PRO A 77 -1.77 2.21 -4.74
CA PRO A 77 -0.60 1.43 -5.16
C PRO A 77 0.03 1.96 -6.45
N SER A 78 -0.77 2.57 -7.33
CA SER A 78 -0.33 3.08 -8.62
C SER A 78 -0.02 4.59 -8.62
N PHE A 79 -0.08 5.28 -7.48
CA PHE A 79 0.24 6.70 -7.41
C PHE A 79 1.74 6.89 -7.21
N LYS A 80 2.35 7.76 -8.02
CA LYS A 80 3.79 8.03 -7.99
C LYS A 80 4.11 9.19 -7.05
N ASP A 81 5.30 9.14 -6.42
CA ASP A 81 5.83 10.21 -5.57
C ASP A 81 4.86 10.59 -4.43
N LYS A 82 4.31 9.57 -3.76
CA LYS A 82 3.40 9.74 -2.62
C LYS A 82 4.15 10.34 -1.42
N VAL A 83 3.56 11.34 -0.79
CA VAL A 83 4.01 11.89 0.51
C VAL A 83 3.43 11.10 1.69
N SER A 84 2.42 10.25 1.43
CA SER A 84 1.84 9.35 2.42
C SER A 84 1.41 8.04 1.77
N GLU A 85 1.45 6.96 2.53
CA GLU A 85 0.83 5.68 2.14
C GLU A 85 -0.54 5.57 2.82
N PRO A 86 -1.65 5.75 2.09
CA PRO A 86 -2.98 5.53 2.62
C PRO A 86 -3.29 4.03 2.61
N LEU A 87 -3.63 3.50 3.78
CA LEU A 87 -3.93 2.11 4.01
C LEU A 87 -5.37 1.92 4.51
N TYR A 88 -6.03 0.88 4.05
CA TYR A 88 -7.16 0.27 4.71
C TYR A 88 -6.63 -0.90 5.52
N VAL A 89 -6.92 -0.93 6.81
CA VAL A 89 -6.42 -1.95 7.73
C VAL A 89 -7.58 -2.72 8.34
N HIS A 90 -7.50 -4.04 8.26
CA HIS A 90 -8.37 -4.95 8.97
C HIS A 90 -7.57 -5.60 10.09
N CYS A 91 -7.91 -5.26 11.33
CA CYS A 91 -7.34 -5.82 12.55
C CYS A 91 -8.28 -6.91 13.08
N GLU A 92 -7.86 -8.17 13.01
CA GLU A 92 -8.61 -9.31 13.49
C GLU A 92 -8.60 -9.30 15.04
N TYR A 93 -9.76 -9.53 15.66
CA TYR A 93 -9.83 -9.69 17.11
C TYR A 93 -9.19 -11.00 17.54
N ASP A 94 -8.27 -10.92 18.50
CA ASP A 94 -7.66 -12.07 19.17
C ASP A 94 -7.81 -11.92 20.69
N PRO A 95 -8.62 -12.74 21.37
CA PRO A 95 -8.81 -12.67 22.82
C PRO A 95 -7.52 -12.93 23.60
N ASP A 96 -6.54 -13.59 22.99
CA ASP A 96 -5.24 -13.81 23.64
C ASP A 96 -4.32 -12.60 23.49
N ALA A 97 -4.45 -11.81 22.42
CA ALA A 97 -3.73 -10.56 22.26
C ALA A 97 -4.19 -9.50 23.28
N GLU A 98 -5.50 -9.45 23.58
CA GLU A 98 -6.06 -8.52 24.56
C GLU A 98 -5.51 -8.73 25.99
N ARG A 99 -5.04 -9.95 26.29
CA ARG A 99 -4.50 -10.34 27.60
C ARG A 99 -2.98 -10.19 27.73
N ARG A 100 -2.31 -9.82 26.65
CA ARG A 100 -0.85 -9.66 26.58
C ARG A 100 -0.48 -8.21 26.35
N ASP A 101 0.77 -7.89 26.60
CA ASP A 101 1.32 -6.60 26.19
C ASP A 101 1.26 -6.47 24.68
N ILE A 102 0.90 -5.29 24.19
CA ILE A 102 0.88 -4.98 22.77
C ILE A 102 2.31 -5.01 22.22
N ALA A 103 2.53 -5.74 21.14
CA ALA A 103 3.81 -5.73 20.46
C ALA A 103 4.05 -4.35 19.82
N LEU A 104 5.10 -3.67 20.25
CA LEU A 104 5.44 -2.33 19.77
C LEU A 104 6.48 -2.39 18.67
N THR A 105 6.30 -1.55 17.66
CA THR A 105 7.24 -1.33 16.54
C THR A 105 7.56 0.15 16.41
N THR A 106 8.55 0.48 15.60
CA THR A 106 8.89 1.87 15.26
C THR A 106 9.20 1.96 13.78
N HIS A 107 8.88 3.08 13.17
CA HIS A 107 9.35 3.45 11.84
C HIS A 107 9.54 4.96 11.74
N LYS A 108 10.11 5.43 10.64
CA LYS A 108 10.26 6.87 10.40
C LYS A 108 8.93 7.48 10.01
N GLY A 109 8.79 8.79 10.28
CA GLY A 109 7.66 9.58 9.86
C GLY A 109 6.58 9.71 10.92
N GLN A 110 5.40 9.97 10.47
CA GLN A 110 4.22 10.18 11.30
C GLN A 110 3.07 9.33 10.79
N GLU A 111 2.11 9.08 11.65
CA GLU A 111 0.95 8.27 11.28
C GLU A 111 -0.34 8.90 11.82
N CYS A 112 -1.39 8.78 11.04
CA CYS A 112 -2.74 9.17 11.42
C CYS A 112 -3.68 7.99 11.19
N ASP A 113 -4.29 7.49 12.27
CA ASP A 113 -5.27 6.41 12.20
C ASP A 113 -6.66 6.93 12.46
N ILE A 114 -7.64 6.45 11.69
CA ILE A 114 -9.05 6.83 11.80
C ILE A 114 -9.88 5.56 11.85
N VAL A 115 -10.56 5.31 12.97
CA VAL A 115 -11.39 4.10 13.14
C VAL A 115 -12.69 4.23 12.34
N VAL A 116 -13.01 3.17 11.61
CA VAL A 116 -14.24 3.06 10.80
C VAL A 116 -15.29 2.20 11.49
N SER A 117 -14.88 1.05 12.04
CA SER A 117 -15.76 0.13 12.77
C SER A 117 -14.97 -0.69 13.78
N GLY A 118 -15.64 -1.20 14.79
CA GLY A 118 -15.02 -1.88 15.92
C GLY A 118 -14.28 -0.94 16.86
N HIS A 119 -13.49 -1.48 17.78
CA HIS A 119 -12.70 -0.71 18.72
C HIS A 119 -11.22 -1.06 18.61
N LEU A 120 -10.37 -0.04 18.61
CA LEU A 120 -8.93 -0.17 18.48
C LEU A 120 -8.24 0.31 19.75
N LYS A 121 -7.56 -0.59 20.45
CA LYS A 121 -6.64 -0.20 21.53
C LYS A 121 -5.28 0.11 20.94
N VAL A 122 -4.86 1.37 21.07
CA VAL A 122 -3.57 1.87 20.56
C VAL A 122 -2.67 2.18 21.74
N GLN A 123 -1.41 1.79 21.64
CA GLN A 123 -0.36 2.19 22.58
C GLN A 123 0.71 2.97 21.83
N VAL A 124 1.09 4.15 22.36
CA VAL A 124 2.18 5.00 21.87
C VAL A 124 3.06 5.35 23.07
N GLY A 125 4.28 4.82 23.08
CA GLY A 125 5.15 4.88 24.26
C GLY A 125 4.49 4.23 25.48
N GLU A 126 4.31 5.03 26.53
CA GLU A 126 3.67 4.60 27.79
C GLU A 126 2.15 4.91 27.81
N HIS A 127 1.61 5.58 26.81
CA HIS A 127 0.21 5.97 26.75
C HIS A 127 -0.60 4.93 25.98
N SER A 128 -1.80 4.64 26.45
CA SER A 128 -2.71 3.70 25.81
C SER A 128 -4.13 4.27 25.83
N GLU A 129 -4.79 4.24 24.66
CA GLU A 129 -6.15 4.72 24.45
C GLU A 129 -6.98 3.66 23.70
N ILE A 130 -8.30 3.68 23.92
CA ILE A 130 -9.26 2.90 23.14
C ILE A 130 -10.04 3.86 22.25
N LEU A 131 -10.00 3.62 20.95
CA LEU A 131 -10.65 4.42 19.93
C LEU A 131 -11.86 3.66 19.39
N GLY A 132 -12.99 4.35 19.27
CA GLY A 132 -14.21 3.87 18.62
C GLY A 132 -14.41 4.48 17.23
N PRO A 133 -15.48 4.07 16.51
CA PRO A 133 -15.78 4.58 15.18
C PRO A 133 -15.87 6.10 15.12
N GLY A 134 -15.09 6.72 14.22
CA GLY A 134 -14.99 8.17 14.05
C GLY A 134 -13.86 8.81 14.85
N ASP A 135 -13.28 8.11 15.84
CA ASP A 135 -12.12 8.61 16.56
C ASP A 135 -10.85 8.51 15.70
N SER A 136 -9.89 9.34 16.01
CA SER A 136 -8.58 9.36 15.35
C SER A 136 -7.45 9.60 16.34
N ILE A 137 -6.28 9.07 15.99
CA ILE A 137 -5.02 9.35 16.67
C ILE A 137 -3.97 9.79 15.67
N TYR A 138 -3.10 10.71 16.09
CA TYR A 138 -1.96 11.17 15.29
C TYR A 138 -0.70 11.14 16.16
N TYR A 139 0.38 10.54 15.66
CA TYR A 139 1.61 10.37 16.44
C TYR A 139 2.87 10.37 15.58
N ASP A 140 4.00 10.60 16.24
CA ASP A 140 5.33 10.39 15.68
C ASP A 140 5.66 8.89 15.74
N SER A 141 5.80 8.27 14.58
CA SER A 141 6.02 6.82 14.45
C SER A 141 7.42 6.37 14.89
N ALA A 142 8.34 7.29 15.17
CA ALA A 142 9.60 6.98 15.83
C ALA A 142 9.39 6.62 17.33
N THR A 143 8.25 7.00 17.93
CA THR A 143 7.82 6.52 19.24
C THR A 143 7.35 5.07 19.14
N PRO A 144 7.80 4.15 20.02
CA PRO A 144 7.29 2.78 20.02
C PRO A 144 5.77 2.74 20.08
N HIS A 145 5.13 2.11 19.11
CA HIS A 145 3.69 2.07 18.99
C HIS A 145 3.20 0.70 18.52
N GLY A 146 1.95 0.41 18.82
CA GLY A 146 1.27 -0.81 18.40
C GLY A 146 -0.21 -0.75 18.74
N MET A 147 -0.99 -1.63 18.14
CA MET A 147 -2.44 -1.63 18.29
C MET A 147 -3.03 -3.04 18.17
N ILE A 148 -4.19 -3.22 18.74
CA ILE A 148 -4.98 -4.45 18.69
C ILE A 148 -6.48 -4.12 18.64
N ALA A 149 -7.26 -4.98 18.01
CA ALA A 149 -8.72 -4.95 18.16
C ALA A 149 -9.13 -5.41 19.55
N VAL A 150 -10.16 -4.80 20.14
CA VAL A 150 -10.67 -5.10 21.49
C VAL A 150 -12.20 -5.21 21.47
N ASP A 151 -12.79 -5.49 22.64
CA ASP A 151 -14.24 -5.61 22.85
C ASP A 151 -14.91 -6.76 22.06
N GLY A 152 -14.16 -7.80 21.67
CA GLY A 152 -14.71 -9.02 21.10
C GLY A 152 -15.06 -8.95 19.59
N GLU A 153 -14.64 -7.92 18.88
CA GLU A 153 -14.90 -7.74 17.45
C GLU A 153 -13.68 -7.22 16.69
N ASP A 154 -13.64 -7.53 15.39
CA ASP A 154 -12.62 -7.00 14.49
C ASP A 154 -12.73 -5.49 14.37
N CYS A 155 -11.58 -4.82 14.21
CA CYS A 155 -11.54 -3.39 13.97
C CYS A 155 -11.10 -3.08 12.55
N ILE A 156 -11.75 -2.10 11.93
CA ILE A 156 -11.39 -1.54 10.64
C ILE A 156 -11.00 -0.09 10.83
N PHE A 157 -9.86 0.29 10.31
CA PHE A 157 -9.41 1.68 10.34
C PHE A 157 -8.63 2.06 9.08
N TYR A 158 -8.52 3.35 8.81
CA TYR A 158 -7.60 3.89 7.83
C TYR A 158 -6.34 4.35 8.53
N ALA A 159 -5.17 3.95 8.00
CA ALA A 159 -3.87 4.45 8.41
C ALA A 159 -3.27 5.29 7.28
N LEU A 160 -2.82 6.50 7.61
CA LEU A 160 -2.08 7.39 6.72
C LEU A 160 -0.65 7.47 7.25
N VAL A 161 0.24 6.69 6.66
CA VAL A 161 1.67 6.68 7.02
C VAL A 161 2.38 7.74 6.18
N LEU A 162 2.94 8.75 6.85
CA LEU A 162 3.64 9.87 6.22
C LEU A 162 5.16 9.61 6.27
N ASP A 163 5.81 9.65 5.11
CA ASP A 163 7.27 9.53 5.02
C ASP A 163 7.92 10.92 4.99
N PRO A 164 8.82 11.24 5.94
CA PRO A 164 9.52 12.54 5.94
C PRO A 164 10.53 12.68 4.79
N ALA A 165 10.84 11.62 4.04
CA ALA A 165 11.77 11.67 2.91
C ALA A 165 11.15 12.22 1.61
N ALA A 166 9.85 12.58 1.60
CA ALA A 166 9.19 13.13 0.41
C ALA A 166 9.59 14.59 0.10
N ASP A 167 10.38 15.25 0.95
CA ASP A 167 10.79 16.67 0.82
C ASP A 167 12.29 16.87 0.51
N ALA A 168 12.97 15.88 -0.07
CA ALA A 168 14.39 16.02 -0.44
C ALA A 168 14.62 16.01 -1.95
#